data_f001b42e418c9aeac70b1b1cb149426a
#
_entry.id   f001b42e418c9aeac70b1b1cb149426a
#
_cell.length_a   1.000
_cell.length_b   1.000
_cell.length_c   1.000
_cell.angle_alpha   90.00
_cell.angle_beta   90.00
_cell.angle_gamma   90.00
#
_symmetry.space_group_name_H-M   'P 1'
#
loop_
_entity.id
_entity.type
_entity.pdbx_description
1 polymer ?
#
loop_
_entity_poly.entity_id
_entity_poly.type
_entity_poly.pdbx_seq_one_letter_code
_entity_poly.pdbx_strand_id
1 'polypeptide(L)'
;NDAEYILCYGKSSSPAFRLVKSGNDRKYPHHDEDGNYRLQTILKSNRGESRRDTMTFELNGYKPPSTKRWQAGEDTIRDLYARNRITFQTGEPMLKYYEHEENAENAPFYCYISRDDSSTAENGKKLLNSILGNLHGFDTVKPVEIITYLLAHITDKDSIVLDSFSGSGTTAHAVLKMNKKDGGKRRFILIEMMDYADTITSERVKRVIKGYEQEKR
;
A
#
# COMPACT_ATOMS: atom_id res chain seq x y z
N ASN A 1 -10.90 19.62 8.03
CA ASN A 1 -10.45 18.29 7.56
C ASN A 1 -11.34 17.90 6.39
N ASP A 2 -10.87 18.20 5.19
CA ASP A 2 -11.64 17.88 3.98
C ASP A 2 -11.27 16.45 3.57
N ALA A 3 -12.15 15.50 3.91
CA ALA A 3 -12.06 14.14 3.42
C ALA A 3 -12.74 14.05 2.04
N GLU A 4 -12.08 13.45 1.07
CA GLU A 4 -12.68 13.09 -0.21
C GLU A 4 -13.11 11.62 -0.17
N TYR A 5 -14.23 11.30 -0.81
CA TYR A 5 -14.77 9.95 -0.87
C TYR A 5 -14.65 9.38 -2.27
N ILE A 6 -14.28 8.11 -2.37
CA ILE A 6 -14.25 7.36 -3.60
C ILE A 6 -15.28 6.24 -3.50
N LEU A 7 -16.24 6.22 -4.42
CA LEU A 7 -17.25 5.18 -4.51
C LEU A 7 -16.81 4.14 -5.53
N CYS A 8 -16.72 2.87 -5.10
CA CYS A 8 -16.31 1.76 -5.95
C CYS A 8 -17.47 0.84 -6.22
N TYR A 9 -17.74 0.57 -7.51
CA TYR A 9 -18.79 -0.34 -7.95
C TYR A 9 -18.18 -1.46 -8.78
N GLY A 10 -18.68 -2.67 -8.58
CA GLY A 10 -18.32 -3.83 -9.39
C GLY A 10 -19.47 -4.22 -10.32
N LYS A 11 -19.15 -4.75 -11.50
CA LYS A 11 -20.13 -5.33 -12.42
C LYS A 11 -20.77 -6.61 -11.86
N SER A 12 -20.02 -7.36 -11.01
CA SER A 12 -20.50 -8.57 -10.34
C SER A 12 -20.85 -8.30 -8.89
N SER A 13 -21.63 -9.20 -8.28
CA SER A 13 -22.02 -9.15 -6.87
C SER A 13 -20.84 -9.36 -5.90
N SER A 14 -19.68 -9.80 -6.40
CA SER A 14 -18.48 -10.04 -5.61
C SER A 14 -17.26 -9.40 -6.29
N PRO A 15 -17.17 -8.05 -6.32
CA PRO A 15 -15.98 -7.39 -6.81
C PRO A 15 -14.81 -7.71 -5.87
N ALA A 16 -13.72 -8.25 -6.42
CA ALA A 16 -12.53 -8.54 -5.67
C ALA A 16 -11.46 -7.48 -5.93
N PHE A 17 -10.99 -6.83 -4.88
CA PHE A 17 -9.76 -6.05 -4.95
C PHE A 17 -8.55 -6.98 -4.89
N ARG A 18 -7.54 -6.69 -5.68
CA ARG A 18 -6.30 -7.46 -5.70
C ARG A 18 -5.43 -7.11 -4.51
N LEU A 19 -4.72 -8.10 -4.04
CA LEU A 19 -3.60 -7.86 -3.13
C LEU A 19 -2.43 -7.27 -3.92
N VAL A 20 -1.85 -6.19 -3.43
CA VAL A 20 -0.71 -5.51 -4.06
C VAL A 20 0.51 -5.73 -3.18
N LYS A 21 1.68 -5.98 -3.80
CA LYS A 21 2.93 -6.04 -3.04
C LYS A 21 3.10 -4.74 -2.24
N SER A 22 3.16 -4.88 -0.94
CA SER A 22 3.47 -3.76 -0.04
C SER A 22 4.86 -3.22 -0.41
N GLY A 23 4.94 -1.91 -0.65
CA GLY A 23 6.22 -1.24 -0.91
C GLY A 23 7.04 -0.97 0.36
N ASN A 24 6.57 -1.42 1.52
CA ASN A 24 7.32 -1.30 2.75
C ASN A 24 8.42 -2.37 2.77
N ASP A 25 9.64 -1.96 2.47
CA ASP A 25 10.83 -2.76 2.74
C ASP A 25 10.91 -2.99 4.26
N ARG A 26 10.47 -4.17 4.70
CA ARG A 26 10.61 -4.57 6.08
C ARG A 26 12.07 -4.67 6.41
N LYS A 27 12.46 -4.05 7.53
CA LYS A 27 13.82 -4.16 8.04
C LYS A 27 13.89 -5.41 8.94
N TYR A 28 14.93 -6.20 8.74
CA TYR A 28 15.28 -7.37 9.54
C TYR A 28 16.59 -7.10 10.27
N PRO A 29 16.55 -6.31 11.37
CA PRO A 29 17.75 -5.79 12.02
C PRO A 29 18.50 -6.84 12.87
N HIS A 30 17.93 -8.03 13.04
CA HIS A 30 18.52 -9.10 13.86
C HIS A 30 18.96 -10.25 12.95
N HIS A 31 19.96 -11.01 13.43
CA HIS A 31 20.49 -12.17 12.72
C HIS A 31 20.79 -13.30 13.73
N ASP A 32 20.52 -14.55 13.34
CA ASP A 32 20.95 -15.77 14.02
C ASP A 32 21.26 -16.88 12.99
N GLU A 33 21.42 -18.13 13.45
CA GLU A 33 21.77 -19.27 12.59
C GLU A 33 20.71 -19.55 11.50
N ASP A 34 19.44 -19.19 11.75
CA ASP A 34 18.33 -19.38 10.81
C ASP A 34 18.20 -18.21 9.82
N GLY A 35 18.94 -17.11 10.01
CA GLY A 35 18.95 -15.97 9.07
C GLY A 35 18.60 -14.62 9.68
N ASN A 36 18.32 -13.65 8.80
CA ASN A 36 17.89 -12.33 9.23
C ASN A 36 16.42 -12.37 9.70
N TYR A 37 16.13 -11.69 10.82
CA TYR A 37 14.78 -11.64 11.37
C TYR A 37 14.43 -10.28 11.97
N ARG A 38 13.14 -10.06 12.13
CA ARG A 38 12.56 -8.96 12.90
C ARG A 38 11.75 -9.50 14.08
N LEU A 39 11.60 -8.69 15.10
CA LEU A 39 10.82 -9.03 16.29
C LEU A 39 9.45 -8.39 16.24
N GLN A 40 8.43 -9.15 16.61
CA GLN A 40 7.07 -8.66 16.78
C GLN A 40 6.49 -9.22 18.09
N THR A 41 5.67 -8.42 18.78
CA THR A 41 5.01 -8.89 20.00
C THR A 41 4.15 -10.11 19.73
N ILE A 42 4.25 -11.11 20.59
CA ILE A 42 3.42 -12.32 20.57
C ILE A 42 2.28 -12.22 21.59
N LEU A 43 2.09 -11.07 22.19
CA LEU A 43 1.04 -10.79 23.15
C LEU A 43 -0.08 -9.96 22.51
N LYS A 44 -1.31 -10.26 22.88
CA LYS A 44 -2.53 -9.51 22.51
C LYS A 44 -3.22 -9.00 23.76
N SER A 45 -4.08 -8.00 23.61
CA SER A 45 -4.97 -7.52 24.70
C SER A 45 -5.86 -8.65 25.19
N ASN A 46 -6.06 -8.74 26.51
CA ASN A 46 -6.99 -9.68 27.16
C ASN A 46 -8.11 -8.92 27.87
N ARG A 47 -8.88 -8.12 27.10
CA ARG A 47 -9.94 -7.26 27.63
C ARG A 47 -11.25 -7.45 26.85
N GLY A 48 -12.38 -7.11 27.49
CA GLY A 48 -13.71 -7.14 26.89
C GLY A 48 -14.11 -8.52 26.37
N GLU A 49 -14.84 -8.57 25.29
CA GLU A 49 -15.32 -9.81 24.63
C GLU A 49 -14.18 -10.69 24.07
N SER A 50 -13.00 -10.12 23.88
CA SER A 50 -11.80 -10.84 23.42
C SER A 50 -11.03 -11.53 24.53
N ARG A 51 -11.51 -11.50 25.79
CA ARG A 51 -10.86 -12.13 26.91
C ARG A 51 -10.80 -13.65 26.77
N ARG A 52 -9.61 -14.23 26.99
CA ARG A 52 -9.35 -15.69 26.94
C ARG A 52 -8.32 -16.05 27.98
N ASP A 53 -8.81 -16.40 29.17
CA ASP A 53 -7.93 -16.72 30.33
C ASP A 53 -7.13 -17.99 30.13
N THR A 54 -7.55 -18.93 29.27
CA THR A 54 -6.78 -20.11 28.87
C THR A 54 -5.51 -19.79 28.09
N MET A 55 -5.35 -18.55 27.61
CA MET A 55 -4.16 -18.08 26.90
C MET A 55 -3.24 -17.23 27.81
N THR A 56 -3.25 -17.43 29.12
CA THR A 56 -2.43 -16.71 30.11
C THR A 56 -1.51 -17.63 30.91
N PHE A 57 -1.16 -18.80 30.35
CA PHE A 57 -0.24 -19.77 30.94
C PHE A 57 1.19 -19.22 31.04
N GLU A 58 1.99 -19.84 31.90
CA GLU A 58 3.40 -19.49 32.08
C GLU A 58 4.29 -20.22 31.07
N LEU A 59 5.28 -19.51 30.52
CA LEU A 59 6.32 -20.03 29.64
C LEU A 59 7.68 -19.44 30.03
N ASN A 60 8.66 -20.27 30.30
CA ASN A 60 10.02 -19.84 30.61
C ASN A 60 10.11 -18.78 31.76
N GLY A 61 9.31 -18.95 32.81
CA GLY A 61 9.23 -18.00 33.94
C GLY A 61 8.44 -16.71 33.64
N TYR A 62 7.92 -16.55 32.42
CA TYR A 62 7.10 -15.41 32.05
C TYR A 62 5.61 -15.78 32.01
N LYS A 63 4.80 -15.04 32.73
CA LYS A 63 3.33 -15.11 32.67
C LYS A 63 2.77 -13.77 32.17
N PRO A 64 1.94 -13.77 31.12
CA PRO A 64 1.30 -12.53 30.67
C PRO A 64 0.54 -11.85 31.82
N PRO A 65 0.63 -10.51 31.96
CA PRO A 65 -0.16 -9.79 32.93
C PRO A 65 -1.66 -9.91 32.59
N SER A 66 -2.54 -9.70 33.54
CA SER A 66 -4.00 -9.89 33.40
C SER A 66 -4.63 -9.13 32.22
N THR A 67 -3.97 -8.06 31.75
CA THR A 67 -4.40 -7.25 30.61
C THR A 67 -3.92 -7.76 29.25
N LYS A 68 -3.02 -8.77 29.24
CA LYS A 68 -2.43 -9.38 28.03
C LYS A 68 -2.65 -10.90 28.04
N ARG A 69 -2.58 -11.49 26.89
CA ARG A 69 -2.60 -12.95 26.67
C ARG A 69 -1.69 -13.32 25.51
N TRP A 70 -1.32 -14.58 25.42
CA TRP A 70 -0.66 -15.11 24.24
C TRP A 70 -1.58 -14.98 23.00
N GLN A 71 -1.01 -14.80 21.84
CA GLN A 71 -1.78 -14.69 20.59
C GLN A 71 -2.29 -16.04 20.08
N ALA A 72 -1.73 -17.15 20.57
CA ALA A 72 -2.12 -18.52 20.19
C ALA A 72 -2.26 -19.40 21.43
N GLY A 73 -2.79 -20.60 21.27
CA GLY A 73 -2.93 -21.60 22.32
C GLY A 73 -1.60 -22.13 22.84
N GLU A 74 -1.63 -22.81 23.99
CA GLU A 74 -0.45 -23.26 24.72
C GLU A 74 0.46 -24.14 23.88
N ASP A 75 -0.09 -25.16 23.21
CA ASP A 75 0.71 -26.08 22.39
C ASP A 75 1.47 -25.37 21.27
N THR A 76 0.81 -24.42 20.60
CA THR A 76 1.44 -23.62 19.54
C THR A 76 2.56 -22.74 20.08
N ILE A 77 2.35 -22.10 21.22
CA ILE A 77 3.35 -21.21 21.84
C ILE A 77 4.55 -22.02 22.33
N ARG A 78 4.34 -23.21 22.95
CA ARG A 78 5.41 -24.08 23.37
C ARG A 78 6.22 -24.64 22.20
N ASP A 79 5.56 -25.02 21.10
CA ASP A 79 6.22 -25.45 19.87
C ASP A 79 7.08 -24.32 19.25
N LEU A 80 6.55 -23.10 19.16
CA LEU A 80 7.31 -21.93 18.69
C LEU A 80 8.53 -21.65 19.58
N TYR A 81 8.39 -21.81 20.90
CA TYR A 81 9.51 -21.64 21.83
C TYR A 81 10.56 -22.74 21.66
N ALA A 82 10.14 -24.01 21.54
CA ALA A 82 11.04 -25.14 21.34
C ALA A 82 11.86 -25.01 20.03
N ARG A 83 11.26 -24.40 19.00
CA ARG A 83 11.94 -24.09 17.73
C ARG A 83 12.70 -22.77 17.71
N ASN A 84 13.02 -22.20 18.88
CA ASN A 84 13.76 -20.93 19.01
C ASN A 84 13.12 -19.73 18.31
N ARG A 85 11.77 -19.76 18.09
CA ARG A 85 11.02 -18.70 17.44
C ARG A 85 10.57 -17.59 18.40
N ILE A 86 10.63 -17.83 19.72
CA ILE A 86 10.28 -16.84 20.73
C ILE A 86 11.54 -16.45 21.51
N THR A 87 11.76 -15.15 21.68
CA THR A 87 12.84 -14.59 22.48
C THR A 87 12.31 -13.66 23.56
N PHE A 88 13.05 -13.59 24.69
CA PHE A 88 12.76 -12.71 25.83
C PHE A 88 13.81 -11.61 26.00
N GLN A 89 14.66 -11.37 25.01
CA GLN A 89 15.76 -10.39 25.07
C GLN A 89 15.30 -8.96 25.38
N THR A 90 14.07 -8.60 25.06
CA THR A 90 13.49 -7.28 25.32
C THR A 90 12.77 -7.18 26.66
N GLY A 91 12.79 -8.23 27.48
CA GLY A 91 12.03 -8.33 28.74
C GLY A 91 10.57 -8.78 28.57
N GLU A 92 9.99 -8.66 27.37
CA GLU A 92 8.71 -9.26 26.97
C GLU A 92 8.95 -10.33 25.88
N PRO A 93 8.04 -11.33 25.76
CA PRO A 93 8.15 -12.33 24.72
C PRO A 93 7.89 -11.74 23.35
N MET A 94 8.82 -11.95 22.44
CA MET A 94 8.76 -11.52 21.06
C MET A 94 8.88 -12.71 20.11
N LEU A 95 8.10 -12.70 19.02
CA LEU A 95 8.18 -13.70 17.96
C LEU A 95 9.17 -13.23 16.88
N LYS A 96 10.07 -14.14 16.48
CA LYS A 96 10.99 -13.94 15.36
C LYS A 96 10.28 -14.21 14.04
N TYR A 97 10.30 -13.21 13.15
CA TYR A 97 9.84 -13.32 11.76
C TYR A 97 11.04 -13.26 10.84
N TYR A 98 11.35 -14.37 10.18
CA TYR A 98 12.52 -14.45 9.31
C TYR A 98 12.22 -13.89 7.91
N GLU A 99 13.20 -13.22 7.34
CA GLU A 99 13.13 -12.60 6.01
C GLU A 99 12.72 -13.60 4.91
N HIS A 100 13.31 -14.80 4.93
CA HIS A 100 13.06 -15.84 3.95
C HIS A 100 11.68 -16.52 4.07
N GLU A 101 11.00 -16.40 5.21
CA GLU A 101 9.66 -16.93 5.46
C GLU A 101 8.57 -15.91 5.19
N GLU A 102 8.87 -14.62 5.34
CA GLU A 102 7.94 -13.57 5.04
C GLU A 102 7.91 -13.34 3.52
N ASN A 103 6.95 -13.98 2.85
CA ASN A 103 6.62 -13.59 1.49
C ASN A 103 6.38 -12.09 1.46
N ALA A 104 6.82 -11.41 0.39
CA ALA A 104 6.52 -10.00 0.17
C ALA A 104 5.02 -9.79 0.45
N GLU A 105 4.70 -9.09 1.53
CA GLU A 105 3.31 -8.95 1.94
C GLU A 105 2.51 -8.29 0.84
N ASN A 106 1.48 -8.98 0.45
CA ASN A 106 0.45 -8.39 -0.35
C ASN A 106 -0.47 -7.58 0.59
N ALA A 107 -0.47 -6.27 0.42
CA ALA A 107 -1.38 -5.40 1.13
C ALA A 107 -2.78 -5.48 0.51
N PRO A 108 -3.84 -5.63 1.34
CA PRO A 108 -5.21 -5.52 0.86
C PRO A 108 -5.53 -4.06 0.48
N PHE A 109 -6.63 -3.89 -0.24
CA PHE A 109 -7.19 -2.55 -0.44
C PHE A 109 -7.75 -2.03 0.88
N TYR A 110 -7.19 -0.92 1.38
CA TYR A 110 -7.67 -0.27 2.60
C TYR A 110 -8.73 0.79 2.26
N CYS A 111 -9.84 0.79 3.00
CA CYS A 111 -10.90 1.80 2.83
C CYS A 111 -10.46 3.21 3.23
N TYR A 112 -9.45 3.34 4.09
CA TYR A 112 -8.80 4.59 4.42
C TYR A 112 -7.46 4.69 3.70
N ILE A 113 -7.33 5.66 2.81
CA ILE A 113 -6.09 5.94 2.11
C ILE A 113 -5.47 7.17 2.77
N SER A 114 -4.31 6.98 3.39
CA SER A 114 -3.62 8.04 4.11
C SER A 114 -3.07 9.10 3.14
N ARG A 115 -2.73 10.27 3.69
CA ARG A 115 -2.06 11.32 2.92
C ARG A 115 -0.70 10.88 2.38
N ASP A 116 -0.02 10.01 3.11
CA ASP A 116 1.30 9.49 2.70
C ASP A 116 1.18 8.56 1.49
N ASP A 117 0.06 7.82 1.38
CA ASP A 117 -0.21 6.92 0.26
C ASP A 117 -0.82 7.65 -0.95
N SER A 118 -1.66 8.66 -0.70
CA SER A 118 -2.44 9.36 -1.74
C SER A 118 -1.76 10.61 -2.29
N SER A 119 -0.80 11.18 -1.53
CA SER A 119 -0.27 12.52 -1.80
C SER A 119 -1.36 13.61 -1.70
N THR A 120 -1.13 14.80 -2.24
CA THR A 120 -2.05 15.94 -2.17
C THR A 120 -2.29 16.57 -3.54
N ALA A 121 -3.42 17.28 -3.69
CA ALA A 121 -3.73 18.04 -4.90
C ALA A 121 -2.65 19.10 -5.21
N GLU A 122 -2.04 19.68 -4.16
CA GLU A 122 -0.90 20.61 -4.31
C GLU A 122 0.30 19.94 -4.98
N ASN A 123 0.64 18.72 -4.56
CA ASN A 123 1.71 17.93 -5.18
C ASN A 123 1.33 17.52 -6.61
N GLY A 124 0.06 17.20 -6.86
CA GLY A 124 -0.45 16.96 -8.20
C GLY A 124 -0.25 18.17 -9.12
N LYS A 125 -0.55 19.38 -8.61
CA LYS A 125 -0.33 20.66 -9.34
C LYS A 125 1.15 20.93 -9.58
N LYS A 126 2.01 20.74 -8.56
CA LYS A 126 3.48 20.88 -8.70
C LYS A 126 4.03 19.94 -9.78
N LEU A 127 3.56 18.69 -9.81
CA LEU A 127 3.95 17.74 -10.84
C LEU A 127 3.47 18.18 -12.24
N LEU A 128 2.24 18.64 -12.38
CA LEU A 128 1.75 19.16 -13.66
C LEU A 128 2.58 20.38 -14.12
N ASN A 129 2.91 21.30 -13.21
CA ASN A 129 3.76 22.45 -13.49
C ASN A 129 5.15 22.03 -13.98
N SER A 130 5.73 20.97 -13.41
CA SER A 130 7.04 20.46 -13.87
C SER A 130 6.99 19.84 -15.28
N ILE A 131 5.82 19.35 -15.68
CA ILE A 131 5.62 18.76 -17.00
C ILE A 131 5.29 19.80 -18.06
N LEU A 132 4.40 20.73 -17.75
CA LEU A 132 3.83 21.70 -18.72
C LEU A 132 4.33 23.14 -18.56
N GLY A 133 4.96 23.47 -17.44
CA GLY A 133 5.22 24.84 -17.02
C GLY A 133 4.07 25.41 -16.18
N ASN A 134 4.23 26.64 -15.67
CA ASN A 134 3.30 27.22 -14.68
C ASN A 134 2.06 27.93 -15.31
N LEU A 135 2.01 28.07 -16.63
CA LEU A 135 1.00 28.90 -17.32
C LEU A 135 -0.17 28.11 -17.92
N HIS A 136 -0.41 26.86 -17.44
CA HIS A 136 -1.49 26.03 -17.99
C HIS A 136 -2.88 26.36 -17.42
N GLY A 137 -3.01 27.18 -16.34
CA GLY A 137 -4.31 27.61 -15.80
C GLY A 137 -5.13 26.54 -15.09
N PHE A 138 -4.58 25.34 -14.86
CA PHE A 138 -5.31 24.24 -14.21
C PHE A 138 -5.06 24.27 -12.68
N ASP A 139 -6.11 24.49 -11.88
CA ASP A 139 -5.97 24.72 -10.45
C ASP A 139 -6.04 23.47 -9.59
N THR A 140 -6.93 22.54 -9.93
CA THR A 140 -7.16 21.33 -9.15
C THR A 140 -6.68 20.10 -9.90
N VAL A 141 -5.56 19.52 -9.47
CA VAL A 141 -4.95 18.35 -10.10
C VAL A 141 -4.92 17.20 -9.11
N LYS A 142 -5.56 16.09 -9.44
CA LYS A 142 -5.47 14.87 -8.61
C LYS A 142 -4.04 14.33 -8.67
N PRO A 143 -3.47 13.90 -7.53
CA PRO A 143 -2.14 13.32 -7.52
C PRO A 143 -2.11 11.97 -8.23
N VAL A 144 -0.99 11.67 -8.88
CA VAL A 144 -0.81 10.41 -9.62
C VAL A 144 -0.81 9.20 -8.67
N GLU A 145 -0.37 9.40 -7.44
CA GLU A 145 -0.25 8.39 -6.39
C GLU A 145 -1.60 7.75 -6.08
N ILE A 146 -2.65 8.55 -5.85
CA ILE A 146 -3.99 8.01 -5.56
C ILE A 146 -4.54 7.19 -6.72
N ILE A 147 -4.36 7.64 -7.95
CA ILE A 147 -4.83 6.91 -9.13
C ILE A 147 -4.00 5.63 -9.31
N THR A 148 -2.69 5.68 -9.10
CA THR A 148 -1.82 4.50 -9.15
C THR A 148 -2.22 3.48 -8.08
N TYR A 149 -2.52 3.93 -6.85
CA TYR A 149 -3.00 3.06 -5.77
C TYR A 149 -4.29 2.32 -6.18
N LEU A 150 -5.29 3.06 -6.67
CA LEU A 150 -6.55 2.47 -7.11
C LEU A 150 -6.34 1.46 -8.23
N LEU A 151 -5.62 1.85 -9.29
CA LEU A 151 -5.38 0.99 -10.45
C LEU A 151 -4.59 -0.27 -10.09
N ALA A 152 -3.66 -0.20 -9.15
CA ALA A 152 -2.91 -1.37 -8.70
C ALA A 152 -3.82 -2.46 -8.11
N HIS A 153 -4.89 -2.07 -7.43
CA HIS A 153 -5.83 -3.01 -6.81
C HIS A 153 -6.96 -3.50 -7.74
N ILE A 154 -7.19 -2.82 -8.87
CA ILE A 154 -8.36 -3.12 -9.73
C ILE A 154 -7.99 -3.51 -11.17
N THR A 155 -6.70 -3.41 -11.57
CA THR A 155 -6.30 -3.69 -12.96
C THR A 155 -5.29 -4.82 -13.06
N ASP A 156 -5.38 -5.59 -14.15
CA ASP A 156 -4.33 -6.47 -14.66
C ASP A 156 -3.30 -5.69 -15.48
N LYS A 157 -2.22 -6.37 -15.87
CA LYS A 157 -1.15 -5.77 -16.67
C LYS A 157 -1.55 -5.43 -18.12
N ASP A 158 -2.69 -5.92 -18.60
CA ASP A 158 -3.24 -5.73 -19.95
C ASP A 158 -4.60 -5.03 -19.99
N SER A 159 -5.10 -4.58 -18.83
CA SER A 159 -6.40 -3.92 -18.69
C SER A 159 -6.52 -2.65 -19.53
N ILE A 160 -7.76 -2.30 -19.87
CA ILE A 160 -8.12 -1.00 -20.45
C ILE A 160 -8.72 -0.14 -19.35
N VAL A 161 -8.20 1.06 -19.18
CA VAL A 161 -8.67 2.06 -18.22
C VAL A 161 -9.39 3.17 -18.96
N LEU A 162 -10.66 3.37 -18.68
CA LEU A 162 -11.45 4.47 -19.20
C LEU A 162 -11.59 5.57 -18.15
N ASP A 163 -11.29 6.80 -18.52
CA ASP A 163 -11.56 8.00 -17.74
C ASP A 163 -12.41 8.97 -18.55
N SER A 164 -13.68 9.08 -18.16
CA SER A 164 -14.68 9.88 -18.89
C SER A 164 -14.69 11.37 -18.52
N PHE A 165 -13.85 11.78 -17.55
CA PHE A 165 -13.67 13.18 -17.14
C PHE A 165 -12.19 13.42 -16.84
N SER A 166 -11.35 13.25 -17.87
CA SER A 166 -9.90 13.07 -17.70
C SER A 166 -9.18 14.31 -17.17
N GLY A 167 -9.79 15.47 -17.23
CA GLY A 167 -9.21 16.70 -16.70
C GLY A 167 -7.79 16.92 -17.22
N SER A 168 -6.84 17.03 -16.31
CA SER A 168 -5.43 17.20 -16.67
C SER A 168 -4.72 15.90 -17.14
N GLY A 169 -5.42 14.76 -17.30
CA GLY A 169 -4.83 13.50 -17.78
C GLY A 169 -4.04 12.70 -16.75
N THR A 170 -4.38 12.84 -15.46
CA THR A 170 -3.69 12.13 -14.38
C THR A 170 -3.78 10.61 -14.51
N THR A 171 -4.92 10.09 -14.96
CA THR A 171 -5.15 8.65 -15.15
C THR A 171 -4.20 8.06 -16.20
N ALA A 172 -4.01 8.70 -17.34
CA ALA A 172 -3.04 8.24 -18.33
C ALA A 172 -1.61 8.25 -17.78
N HIS A 173 -1.23 9.29 -17.04
CA HIS A 173 0.08 9.36 -16.39
C HIS A 173 0.27 8.18 -15.41
N ALA A 174 -0.74 7.87 -14.59
CA ALA A 174 -0.69 6.74 -13.67
C ALA A 174 -0.51 5.40 -14.43
N VAL A 175 -1.27 5.17 -15.50
CA VAL A 175 -1.15 3.95 -16.33
C VAL A 175 0.25 3.83 -16.93
N LEU A 176 0.79 4.90 -17.50
CA LEU A 176 2.15 4.91 -18.08
C LEU A 176 3.23 4.62 -17.01
N LYS A 177 3.12 5.26 -15.83
CA LYS A 177 4.01 5.03 -14.69
C LYS A 177 3.97 3.57 -14.21
N MET A 178 2.77 2.98 -14.13
CA MET A 178 2.62 1.57 -13.76
C MET A 178 3.23 0.62 -14.78
N ASN A 179 2.96 0.83 -16.07
CA ASN A 179 3.53 0.01 -17.14
C ASN A 179 5.06 0.06 -17.15
N LYS A 180 5.65 1.24 -16.91
CA LYS A 180 7.11 1.40 -16.78
C LYS A 180 7.66 0.62 -15.58
N LYS A 181 6.92 0.60 -14.45
CA LYS A 181 7.34 -0.04 -13.20
C LYS A 181 7.26 -1.58 -13.27
N ASP A 182 6.20 -2.14 -13.87
CA ASP A 182 5.89 -3.57 -13.78
C ASP A 182 5.94 -4.31 -15.12
N GLY A 183 6.35 -3.61 -16.21
CA GLY A 183 6.38 -4.16 -17.57
C GLY A 183 5.01 -4.44 -18.14
N GLY A 184 3.96 -3.83 -17.60
CA GLY A 184 2.59 -3.98 -18.06
C GLY A 184 2.33 -3.35 -19.43
N LYS A 185 1.20 -3.73 -20.03
CA LYS A 185 0.70 -3.25 -21.33
C LYS A 185 -0.71 -2.65 -21.20
N ARG A 186 -1.03 -2.09 -20.01
CA ARG A 186 -2.33 -1.41 -19.80
C ARG A 186 -2.49 -0.33 -20.82
N ARG A 187 -3.72 -0.19 -21.28
CA ARG A 187 -4.15 0.88 -22.23
C ARG A 187 -5.07 1.83 -21.50
N PHE A 188 -5.21 3.03 -22.02
CA PHE A 188 -6.15 4.01 -21.48
C PHE A 188 -6.96 4.66 -22.61
N ILE A 189 -8.18 5.09 -22.27
CA ILE A 189 -9.06 5.91 -23.09
C ILE A 189 -9.43 7.11 -22.22
N LEU A 190 -9.12 8.31 -22.68
CA LEU A 190 -9.45 9.56 -22.01
C LEU A 190 -10.51 10.29 -22.79
N ILE A 191 -11.55 10.76 -22.10
CA ILE A 191 -12.60 11.62 -22.67
C ILE A 191 -12.57 12.92 -21.89
N GLU A 192 -12.44 14.04 -22.61
CA GLU A 192 -12.49 15.39 -22.07
C GLU A 192 -13.21 16.29 -23.08
N MET A 193 -14.20 17.02 -22.63
CA MET A 193 -15.01 17.88 -23.49
C MET A 193 -14.58 19.35 -23.54
N MET A 194 -13.69 19.73 -22.61
CA MET A 194 -13.24 21.11 -22.48
C MET A 194 -12.09 21.42 -23.44
N ASP A 195 -11.94 22.66 -23.83
CA ASP A 195 -10.94 23.15 -24.79
C ASP A 195 -9.49 22.85 -24.40
N TYR A 196 -9.22 22.61 -23.10
CA TYR A 196 -7.90 22.23 -22.63
C TYR A 196 -7.54 20.75 -22.92
N ALA A 197 -8.45 19.96 -23.49
CA ALA A 197 -8.19 18.57 -23.85
C ALA A 197 -6.93 18.42 -24.72
N ASP A 198 -6.73 19.30 -25.68
CA ASP A 198 -5.55 19.28 -26.55
C ASP A 198 -4.33 19.95 -25.92
N THR A 199 -4.52 21.06 -25.24
CA THR A 199 -3.43 21.91 -24.76
C THR A 199 -2.84 21.46 -23.42
N ILE A 200 -3.62 20.77 -22.58
CA ILE A 200 -3.21 20.29 -21.28
C ILE A 200 -3.21 18.76 -21.23
N THR A 201 -4.37 18.11 -21.42
CA THR A 201 -4.51 16.66 -21.26
C THR A 201 -3.60 15.90 -22.23
N SER A 202 -3.75 16.16 -23.52
CA SER A 202 -2.97 15.53 -24.58
C SER A 202 -1.47 15.86 -24.46
N GLU A 203 -1.14 17.12 -24.19
CA GLU A 203 0.24 17.56 -24.07
C GLU A 203 0.97 16.94 -22.86
N ARG A 204 0.29 16.83 -21.70
CA ARG A 204 0.80 16.09 -20.55
C ARG A 204 1.14 14.66 -20.92
N VAL A 205 0.21 13.94 -21.57
CA VAL A 205 0.42 12.55 -21.98
C VAL A 205 1.61 12.42 -22.91
N LYS A 206 1.72 13.29 -23.93
CA LYS A 206 2.84 13.32 -24.87
C LYS A 206 4.18 13.50 -24.16
N ARG A 207 4.26 14.43 -23.20
CA ARG A 207 5.50 14.71 -22.45
C ARG A 207 5.84 13.56 -21.49
N VAL A 208 4.86 12.95 -20.86
CA VAL A 208 5.10 11.77 -20.00
C VAL A 208 5.64 10.60 -20.82
N ILE A 209 5.12 10.36 -22.04
CA ILE A 209 5.62 9.32 -22.94
C ILE A 209 7.07 9.60 -23.37
N LYS A 210 7.40 10.86 -23.72
CA LYS A 210 8.75 11.27 -24.13
C LYS A 210 9.76 11.35 -23.01
N GLY A 211 9.30 11.39 -21.77
CA GLY A 211 10.10 11.72 -20.59
C GLY A 211 10.21 13.23 -20.35
N TYR A 212 10.14 13.64 -19.09
CA TYR A 212 10.27 15.03 -18.63
C TYR A 212 11.38 15.15 -17.57
N GLU A 213 11.88 16.36 -17.31
CA GLU A 213 13.13 16.58 -16.57
C GLU A 213 13.18 16.01 -15.14
N GLN A 214 12.07 15.83 -14.45
CA GLN A 214 12.05 15.24 -13.10
C GLN A 214 12.35 13.74 -13.05
N GLU A 215 12.23 13.01 -14.16
CA GLU A 215 12.61 11.58 -14.23
C GLU A 215 14.11 11.34 -14.42
N LYS A 216 14.88 12.42 -14.58
CA LYS A 216 16.34 12.35 -14.86
C LYS A 216 17.22 12.49 -13.59
N ARG A 217 16.62 12.52 -12.38
CA ARG A 217 17.37 12.60 -11.11
C ARG A 217 17.35 11.33 -10.32
#